data_0229ff3769bb33919fff9544fb5123ae
#
_entry.id   0229ff3769bb33919fff9544fb5123ae
#
_cell.length_a   1.000
_cell.length_b   1.000
_cell.length_c   1.000
_cell.angle_alpha   90.00
_cell.angle_beta   90.00
_cell.angle_gamma   90.00
#
_symmetry.space_group_name_H-M   'P 1'
#
loop_
_entity.id
_entity.type
_entity.pdbx_description
1 polymer ?
#
loop_
_entity_poly.entity_id
_entity_poly.type
_entity_poly.pdbx_seq_one_letter_code
_entity_poly.pdbx_strand_id
1 'polypeptide(L)'
;MGIHIDPHSSSVKVDVETPTNLTLDARCADGNLTAIGLHGDLTIRTSDGSQALTGVSGNLKLHSSDGHLLVRNASGTLETRGSDGTQDIQGSFTSLLLHSSDGSIKLELAEGSHLSSDSRIESSDGSVTVRLPKSFPAELAVSTSDGSIQSSLPLVVDGYNSKGNSGHTIRGKFNGGGSLLTIHTSDGSVNLATL
;
A
#
# COMPACT_ATOMS: atom_id res chain seq x y z
N MET A 1 16.82 25.52 1.25
CA MET A 1 16.28 24.81 0.05
C MET A 1 17.28 25.01 -1.07
N GLY A 2 17.87 23.96 -1.60
CA GLY A 2 18.79 23.99 -2.74
C GLY A 2 18.20 23.21 -3.91
N ILE A 3 18.29 23.71 -5.12
CA ILE A 3 17.90 23.01 -6.34
C ILE A 3 19.13 22.97 -7.25
N HIS A 4 19.54 21.78 -7.64
CA HIS A 4 20.64 21.56 -8.59
C HIS A 4 20.09 20.99 -9.89
N ILE A 5 20.41 21.59 -11.03
CA ILE A 5 20.00 21.17 -12.36
C ILE A 5 21.26 20.99 -13.21
N ASP A 6 21.46 19.80 -13.79
CA ASP A 6 22.52 19.53 -14.74
C ASP A 6 22.01 19.75 -16.18
N PRO A 7 22.46 20.80 -16.89
CA PRO A 7 21.95 21.12 -18.22
C PRO A 7 22.59 20.29 -19.37
N HIS A 8 23.52 19.37 -19.05
CA HIS A 8 24.29 18.64 -20.07
C HIS A 8 23.83 17.21 -20.30
N SER A 9 22.80 16.74 -19.57
CA SER A 9 22.22 15.42 -19.77
C SER A 9 20.92 15.50 -20.58
N SER A 10 20.61 14.44 -21.32
CA SER A 10 19.30 14.28 -21.97
C SER A 10 18.16 14.09 -20.96
N SER A 11 18.48 13.96 -19.68
CA SER A 11 17.56 13.89 -18.53
C SER A 11 17.87 15.02 -17.55
N VAL A 12 16.84 15.64 -16.98
CA VAL A 12 17.00 16.64 -15.91
C VAL A 12 16.98 15.90 -14.58
N LYS A 13 18.07 16.04 -13.79
CA LYS A 13 18.11 15.62 -12.40
C LYS A 13 17.88 16.85 -11.51
N VAL A 14 16.91 16.77 -10.62
CA VAL A 14 16.60 17.83 -9.66
C VAL A 14 16.78 17.25 -8.26
N ASP A 15 17.79 17.74 -7.53
CA ASP A 15 18.00 17.41 -6.12
C ASP A 15 17.47 18.55 -5.25
N VAL A 16 16.58 18.24 -4.33
CA VAL A 16 15.94 19.23 -3.44
C VAL A 16 16.27 18.88 -1.99
N GLU A 17 17.02 19.72 -1.32
CA GLU A 17 17.24 19.63 0.12
C GLU A 17 16.17 20.42 0.87
N THR A 18 15.49 19.75 1.80
CA THR A 18 14.40 20.35 2.57
C THR A 18 14.54 20.02 4.06
N PRO A 19 13.89 20.79 4.96
CA PRO A 19 13.67 20.32 6.31
C PRO A 19 12.94 18.96 6.32
N THR A 20 13.21 18.13 7.32
CA THR A 20 12.59 16.81 7.43
C THR A 20 11.08 16.89 7.69
N ASN A 21 10.60 17.92 8.37
CA ASN A 21 9.19 18.17 8.65
C ASN A 21 8.64 19.21 7.67
N LEU A 22 7.73 18.81 6.79
CA LEU A 22 7.18 19.68 5.75
C LEU A 22 5.83 19.20 5.23
N THR A 23 5.15 20.10 4.53
CA THR A 23 4.08 19.75 3.59
C THR A 23 4.66 19.77 2.18
N LEU A 24 4.58 18.67 1.45
CA LEU A 24 5.11 18.52 0.10
C LEU A 24 4.00 18.17 -0.89
N ASP A 25 3.91 18.93 -1.98
CA ASP A 25 3.20 18.53 -3.21
C ASP A 25 4.23 18.45 -4.35
N ALA A 26 4.53 17.24 -4.79
CA ALA A 26 5.49 16.99 -5.86
C ALA A 26 4.79 16.29 -7.03
N ARG A 27 5.09 16.74 -8.25
CA ARG A 27 4.52 16.19 -9.48
C ARG A 27 5.61 15.98 -10.51
N CYS A 28 5.60 14.80 -11.12
CA CYS A 28 6.51 14.45 -12.20
C CYS A 28 5.72 13.67 -13.27
N ALA A 29 5.86 14.04 -14.53
CA ALA A 29 5.21 13.29 -15.62
C ALA A 29 5.99 12.00 -15.92
N ASP A 30 7.20 12.12 -16.46
CA ASP A 30 7.96 11.01 -17.04
C ASP A 30 9.23 10.63 -16.25
N GLY A 31 9.40 11.12 -15.04
CA GLY A 31 10.63 10.92 -14.26
C GLY A 31 10.41 10.11 -12.99
N ASN A 32 11.50 9.60 -12.44
CA ASN A 32 11.46 8.94 -11.15
C ASN A 32 11.55 9.95 -10.00
N LEU A 33 10.73 9.75 -8.98
CA LEU A 33 10.74 10.57 -7.77
C LEU A 33 11.22 9.74 -6.59
N THR A 34 12.21 10.25 -5.86
CA THR A 34 12.71 9.61 -4.64
C THR A 34 12.54 10.57 -3.47
N ALA A 35 11.95 10.09 -2.38
CA ALA A 35 11.80 10.83 -1.13
C ALA A 35 12.37 10.03 0.04
N ILE A 36 13.25 10.66 0.84
CA ILE A 36 13.94 9.97 1.93
C ILE A 36 13.85 10.79 3.21
N GLY A 37 13.41 10.16 4.31
CA GLY A 37 13.45 10.73 5.65
C GLY A 37 12.55 11.94 5.86
N LEU A 38 11.46 12.05 5.12
CA LEU A 38 10.52 13.16 5.20
C LEU A 38 9.35 12.84 6.14
N HIS A 39 8.90 13.85 6.88
CA HIS A 39 7.79 13.73 7.82
C HIS A 39 6.75 14.82 7.54
N GLY A 40 5.47 14.46 7.58
CA GLY A 40 4.35 15.41 7.45
C GLY A 40 3.35 15.01 6.37
N ASP A 41 2.76 16.01 5.72
CA ASP A 41 1.76 15.78 4.67
C ASP A 41 2.45 15.72 3.31
N LEU A 42 2.60 14.51 2.77
CA LEU A 42 3.28 14.28 1.50
C LEU A 42 2.27 13.88 0.42
N THR A 43 2.17 14.69 -0.62
CA THR A 43 1.37 14.39 -1.81
C THR A 43 2.31 14.27 -3.00
N ILE A 44 2.38 13.09 -3.60
CA ILE A 44 3.27 12.80 -4.73
C ILE A 44 2.46 12.22 -5.88
N ARG A 45 2.64 12.78 -7.06
CA ARG A 45 1.97 12.31 -8.28
C ARG A 45 2.99 12.13 -9.39
N THR A 46 2.97 10.93 -9.99
CA THR A 46 3.70 10.62 -11.23
C THR A 46 2.72 10.05 -12.26
N SER A 47 3.02 10.24 -13.56
CA SER A 47 2.29 9.51 -14.61
C SER A 47 3.07 8.24 -14.93
N ASP A 48 4.12 8.33 -15.74
CA ASP A 48 4.87 7.16 -16.26
C ASP A 48 6.13 6.84 -15.44
N GLY A 49 6.41 7.60 -14.40
CA GLY A 49 7.60 7.45 -13.57
C GLY A 49 7.37 6.71 -12.27
N SER A 50 8.41 6.07 -11.78
CA SER A 50 8.36 5.36 -10.50
C SER A 50 8.55 6.28 -9.30
N GLN A 51 7.91 5.93 -8.19
CA GLN A 51 8.06 6.59 -6.90
C GLN A 51 8.79 5.65 -5.93
N ALA A 52 9.82 6.17 -5.26
CA ALA A 52 10.55 5.44 -4.22
C ALA A 52 10.59 6.28 -2.92
N LEU A 53 9.88 5.82 -1.91
CA LEU A 53 9.81 6.49 -0.60
C LEU A 53 10.46 5.61 0.46
N THR A 54 11.38 6.19 1.25
CA THR A 54 12.06 5.44 2.31
C THR A 54 12.14 6.27 3.59
N GLY A 55 11.72 5.67 4.71
CA GLY A 55 11.78 6.32 6.02
C GLY A 55 10.89 7.54 6.14
N VAL A 56 9.74 7.54 5.47
CA VAL A 56 8.79 8.66 5.46
C VAL A 56 7.65 8.43 6.46
N SER A 57 7.09 9.50 7.00
CA SER A 57 5.99 9.37 7.94
C SER A 57 5.00 10.55 7.90
N GLY A 58 3.76 10.28 8.33
CA GLY A 58 2.68 11.27 8.39
C GLY A 58 1.51 10.90 7.47
N ASN A 59 0.93 11.87 6.79
CA ASN A 59 -0.14 11.64 5.82
C ASN A 59 0.46 11.50 4.41
N LEU A 60 0.46 10.28 3.91
CA LEU A 60 1.06 9.97 2.61
C LEU A 60 -0.03 9.76 1.56
N LYS A 61 -0.03 10.59 0.51
CA LYS A 61 -0.92 10.46 -0.65
C LYS A 61 -0.10 10.31 -1.92
N LEU A 62 -0.12 9.10 -2.48
CA LEU A 62 0.73 8.71 -3.58
C LEU A 62 -0.14 8.30 -4.78
N HIS A 63 0.12 8.90 -5.91
CA HIS A 63 -0.59 8.60 -7.15
C HIS A 63 0.41 8.30 -8.27
N SER A 64 0.23 7.15 -8.91
CA SER A 64 1.04 6.74 -10.07
C SER A 64 0.13 6.09 -11.10
N SER A 65 0.20 6.52 -12.36
CA SER A 65 -0.56 5.83 -13.40
C SER A 65 0.14 4.51 -13.76
N ASP A 66 1.27 4.55 -14.46
CA ASP A 66 1.91 3.37 -15.02
C ASP A 66 3.22 2.97 -14.33
N GLY A 67 3.70 3.79 -13.39
CA GLY A 67 4.96 3.57 -12.70
C GLY A 67 4.86 2.66 -11.48
N HIS A 68 6.02 2.15 -11.04
CA HIS A 68 6.11 1.39 -9.80
C HIS A 68 6.12 2.31 -8.57
N LEU A 69 5.35 1.94 -7.56
CA LEU A 69 5.37 2.57 -6.26
C LEU A 69 6.10 1.68 -5.25
N LEU A 70 7.23 2.15 -4.76
CA LEU A 70 8.04 1.48 -3.74
C LEU A 70 8.02 2.29 -2.45
N VAL A 71 7.45 1.75 -1.39
CA VAL A 71 7.41 2.38 -0.07
C VAL A 71 8.08 1.47 0.95
N ARG A 72 9.11 1.97 1.62
CA ARG A 72 9.89 1.23 2.62
C ARG A 72 10.02 2.00 3.92
N ASN A 73 9.86 1.31 5.04
CA ASN A 73 10.00 1.90 6.38
C ASN A 73 9.15 3.15 6.58
N ALA A 74 7.94 3.13 6.05
CA ALA A 74 7.00 4.23 6.17
C ALA A 74 6.06 4.05 7.38
N SER A 75 5.47 5.16 7.86
CA SER A 75 4.50 5.11 8.96
C SER A 75 3.47 6.22 8.88
N GLY A 76 2.30 6.00 9.52
CA GLY A 76 1.20 6.96 9.56
C GLY A 76 -0.01 6.53 8.75
N THR A 77 -0.59 7.42 7.96
CA THR A 77 -1.70 7.10 7.06
C THR A 77 -1.19 7.01 5.62
N LEU A 78 -1.72 6.06 4.85
CA LEU A 78 -1.32 5.88 3.47
C LEU A 78 -2.54 5.77 2.55
N GLU A 79 -2.63 6.67 1.60
CA GLU A 79 -3.53 6.61 0.47
C GLU A 79 -2.72 6.44 -0.81
N THR A 80 -2.98 5.37 -1.57
CA THR A 80 -2.37 5.17 -2.89
C THR A 80 -3.43 5.01 -3.95
N ARG A 81 -3.10 5.48 -5.15
CA ARG A 81 -3.88 5.24 -6.36
C ARG A 81 -2.93 4.90 -7.49
N GLY A 82 -3.13 3.76 -8.09
CA GLY A 82 -2.39 3.28 -9.25
C GLY A 82 -3.33 2.80 -10.35
N SER A 83 -2.83 2.74 -11.58
CA SER A 83 -3.51 2.04 -12.67
C SER A 83 -2.77 0.73 -12.94
N ASP A 84 -1.65 0.74 -13.67
CA ASP A 84 -1.02 -0.47 -14.22
C ASP A 84 0.24 -0.92 -13.48
N GLY A 85 0.85 -0.05 -12.70
CA GLY A 85 2.10 -0.34 -11.99
C GLY A 85 1.93 -1.19 -10.74
N THR A 86 3.01 -1.78 -10.27
CA THR A 86 3.02 -2.50 -9.00
C THR A 86 3.21 -1.54 -7.84
N GLN A 87 2.40 -1.70 -6.79
CA GLN A 87 2.56 -1.02 -5.51
C GLN A 87 3.22 -2.01 -4.52
N ASP A 88 4.45 -1.74 -4.10
CA ASP A 88 5.19 -2.54 -3.12
C ASP A 88 5.42 -1.72 -1.86
N ILE A 89 4.67 -2.03 -0.80
CA ILE A 89 4.51 -1.20 0.39
C ILE A 89 4.91 -1.99 1.62
N GLN A 90 5.85 -1.42 2.38
CA GLN A 90 6.27 -1.97 3.67
C GLN A 90 6.34 -0.85 4.72
N GLY A 91 5.68 -1.05 5.86
CA GLY A 91 5.68 -0.06 6.92
C GLY A 91 4.69 -0.33 8.04
N SER A 92 4.54 0.65 8.92
CA SER A 92 3.63 0.61 10.07
C SER A 92 2.55 1.68 9.91
N PHE A 93 1.36 1.27 9.52
CA PHE A 93 0.28 2.20 9.19
C PHE A 93 -0.87 2.13 10.20
N THR A 94 -1.50 3.29 10.40
CA THR A 94 -2.71 3.45 11.23
C THR A 94 -3.98 3.48 10.38
N SER A 95 -3.86 3.79 9.09
CA SER A 95 -4.95 3.73 8.12
C SER A 95 -4.39 3.49 6.73
N LEU A 96 -5.09 2.69 5.94
CA LEU A 96 -4.72 2.32 4.58
C LEU A 96 -5.91 2.51 3.64
N LEU A 97 -5.68 3.22 2.54
CA LEU A 97 -6.58 3.28 1.40
C LEU A 97 -5.78 3.04 0.13
N LEU A 98 -5.73 1.79 -0.32
CA LEU A 98 -4.93 1.38 -1.46
C LEU A 98 -5.86 1.01 -2.62
N HIS A 99 -5.61 1.60 -3.78
CA HIS A 99 -6.35 1.33 -4.99
C HIS A 99 -5.43 1.10 -6.18
N SER A 100 -5.76 0.08 -6.99
CA SER A 100 -5.14 -0.18 -8.29
C SER A 100 -6.21 -0.63 -9.27
N SER A 101 -6.05 -0.31 -10.54
CA SER A 101 -6.90 -0.92 -11.59
C SER A 101 -6.32 -2.29 -11.97
N ASP A 102 -5.26 -2.31 -12.76
CA ASP A 102 -4.68 -3.54 -13.34
C ASP A 102 -3.38 -3.95 -12.65
N GLY A 103 -2.79 -3.03 -11.87
CA GLY A 103 -1.54 -3.25 -11.16
C GLY A 103 -1.67 -4.10 -9.89
N SER A 104 -0.64 -4.83 -9.56
CA SER A 104 -0.61 -5.64 -8.34
C SER A 104 -0.28 -4.82 -7.10
N ILE A 105 -0.90 -5.16 -5.96
CA ILE A 105 -0.62 -4.55 -4.66
C ILE A 105 0.05 -5.59 -3.76
N LYS A 106 1.24 -5.24 -3.24
CA LYS A 106 1.96 -6.00 -2.23
C LYS A 106 2.09 -5.14 -0.98
N LEU A 107 1.46 -5.56 0.10
CA LEU A 107 1.50 -4.90 1.39
C LEU A 107 2.15 -5.80 2.44
N GLU A 108 3.16 -5.30 3.11
CA GLU A 108 3.77 -5.93 4.27
C GLU A 108 3.70 -4.96 5.46
N LEU A 109 2.91 -5.30 6.46
CA LEU A 109 2.82 -4.52 7.68
C LEU A 109 3.98 -4.90 8.63
N ALA A 110 4.67 -3.89 9.16
CA ALA A 110 5.75 -4.10 10.11
C ALA A 110 5.22 -4.56 11.47
N GLU A 111 6.05 -5.23 12.27
CA GLU A 111 5.73 -5.59 13.65
C GLU A 111 5.36 -4.33 14.47
N GLY A 112 4.39 -4.47 15.36
CA GLY A 112 3.84 -3.37 16.12
C GLY A 112 2.84 -2.49 15.37
N SER A 113 2.53 -2.82 14.11
CA SER A 113 1.46 -2.13 13.37
C SER A 113 0.10 -2.37 14.01
N HIS A 114 -0.75 -1.38 13.98
CA HIS A 114 -2.16 -1.50 14.33
C HIS A 114 -2.98 -0.47 13.57
N LEU A 115 -4.08 -0.90 13.00
CA LEU A 115 -5.02 0.02 12.37
C LEU A 115 -5.87 0.69 13.46
N SER A 116 -5.95 2.00 13.43
CA SER A 116 -6.80 2.81 14.31
C SER A 116 -8.12 3.22 13.65
N SER A 117 -8.25 2.96 12.35
CA SER A 117 -9.47 3.16 11.57
C SER A 117 -9.62 2.07 10.52
N ASP A 118 -10.83 1.93 10.01
CA ASP A 118 -11.12 1.01 8.93
C ASP A 118 -10.25 1.32 7.71
N SER A 119 -9.77 0.27 7.10
CA SER A 119 -8.82 0.33 6.00
C SER A 119 -9.32 -0.48 4.81
N ARG A 120 -8.92 -0.07 3.60
CA ARG A 120 -9.41 -0.67 2.37
C ARG A 120 -8.29 -0.87 1.36
N ILE A 121 -8.29 -2.04 0.73
CA ILE A 121 -7.42 -2.38 -0.39
C ILE A 121 -8.31 -2.85 -1.53
N GLU A 122 -8.23 -2.20 -2.66
CA GLU A 122 -9.06 -2.50 -3.84
C GLU A 122 -8.18 -2.64 -5.08
N SER A 123 -8.43 -3.68 -5.86
CA SER A 123 -7.88 -3.85 -7.20
C SER A 123 -8.98 -4.35 -8.13
N SER A 124 -8.95 -3.98 -9.40
CA SER A 124 -9.85 -4.61 -10.37
C SER A 124 -9.24 -5.94 -10.83
N ASP A 125 -8.19 -5.91 -11.66
CA ASP A 125 -7.63 -7.11 -12.29
C ASP A 125 -6.31 -7.57 -11.66
N GLY A 126 -5.67 -6.71 -10.88
CA GLY A 126 -4.39 -6.99 -10.23
C GLY A 126 -4.48 -7.89 -9.01
N SER A 127 -3.45 -8.67 -8.78
CA SER A 127 -3.36 -9.50 -7.58
C SER A 127 -3.01 -8.70 -6.33
N VAL A 128 -3.60 -9.06 -5.20
CA VAL A 128 -3.35 -8.44 -3.90
C VAL A 128 -2.65 -9.44 -2.98
N THR A 129 -1.45 -9.11 -2.52
CA THR A 129 -0.71 -9.89 -1.53
C THR A 129 -0.55 -9.08 -0.25
N VAL A 130 -1.04 -9.60 0.87
CA VAL A 130 -0.95 -8.95 2.18
C VAL A 130 -0.24 -9.87 3.16
N ARG A 131 0.82 -9.36 3.77
CA ARG A 131 1.55 -10.02 4.85
C ARG A 131 1.36 -9.26 6.15
N LEU A 132 0.87 -9.96 7.16
CA LEU A 132 0.56 -9.38 8.46
C LEU A 132 1.49 -9.94 9.54
N PRO A 133 1.91 -9.12 10.52
CA PRO A 133 2.58 -9.65 11.71
C PRO A 133 1.70 -10.67 12.43
N LYS A 134 2.33 -11.66 13.04
CA LYS A 134 1.60 -12.70 13.81
C LYS A 134 0.75 -12.12 14.94
N SER A 135 1.15 -10.97 15.47
CA SER A 135 0.49 -10.26 16.57
C SER A 135 -0.56 -9.24 16.11
N PHE A 136 -0.74 -9.05 14.80
CA PHE A 136 -1.60 -7.99 14.26
C PHE A 136 -3.09 -8.23 14.53
N PRO A 137 -3.80 -7.34 15.25
CA PRO A 137 -5.23 -7.50 15.52
C PRO A 137 -6.05 -6.85 14.40
N ALA A 138 -6.95 -7.60 13.76
CA ALA A 138 -7.84 -7.06 12.74
C ALA A 138 -9.11 -7.88 12.57
N GLU A 139 -10.18 -7.25 12.11
CA GLU A 139 -11.28 -7.92 11.44
C GLU A 139 -11.00 -7.88 9.93
N LEU A 140 -11.02 -9.03 9.27
CA LEU A 140 -10.76 -9.15 7.84
C LEU A 140 -12.04 -9.42 7.07
N ALA A 141 -12.28 -8.65 6.01
CA ALA A 141 -13.32 -8.89 5.02
C ALA A 141 -12.67 -8.91 3.63
N VAL A 142 -12.53 -10.10 3.07
CA VAL A 142 -11.82 -10.31 1.80
C VAL A 142 -12.77 -10.90 0.79
N SER A 143 -12.81 -10.33 -0.41
CA SER A 143 -13.69 -10.79 -1.48
C SER A 143 -13.03 -10.66 -2.85
N THR A 144 -13.39 -11.58 -3.75
CA THR A 144 -13.10 -11.49 -5.19
C THR A 144 -14.33 -11.91 -5.97
N SER A 145 -14.52 -11.39 -7.18
CA SER A 145 -15.61 -11.81 -8.04
C SER A 145 -15.26 -13.10 -8.80
N ASP A 146 -14.20 -13.08 -9.59
CA ASP A 146 -13.79 -14.19 -10.45
C ASP A 146 -12.39 -14.78 -10.12
N GLY A 147 -11.67 -14.14 -9.18
CA GLY A 147 -10.36 -14.59 -8.72
C GLY A 147 -10.40 -15.69 -7.64
N SER A 148 -9.28 -15.93 -7.03
CA SER A 148 -9.14 -16.87 -5.91
C SER A 148 -8.59 -16.20 -4.66
N ILE A 149 -9.04 -16.66 -3.48
CA ILE A 149 -8.49 -16.21 -2.21
C ILE A 149 -7.71 -17.37 -1.57
N GLN A 150 -6.44 -17.11 -1.26
CA GLN A 150 -5.58 -18.02 -0.50
C GLN A 150 -5.20 -17.36 0.81
N SER A 151 -5.45 -18.01 1.93
CA SER A 151 -5.09 -17.50 3.24
C SER A 151 -4.43 -18.55 4.10
N SER A 152 -3.26 -18.24 4.64
CA SER A 152 -2.60 -19.02 5.69
C SER A 152 -2.83 -18.43 7.09
N LEU A 153 -3.63 -17.37 7.20
CA LEU A 153 -3.92 -16.72 8.48
C LEU A 153 -4.86 -17.60 9.34
N PRO A 154 -4.58 -17.78 10.63
CA PRO A 154 -5.47 -18.47 11.56
C PRO A 154 -6.66 -17.55 11.92
N LEU A 155 -7.67 -17.51 11.06
CA LEU A 155 -8.86 -16.69 11.25
C LEU A 155 -9.91 -17.41 12.09
N VAL A 156 -10.47 -16.71 13.07
CA VAL A 156 -11.71 -17.12 13.73
C VAL A 156 -12.89 -16.59 12.90
N VAL A 157 -13.57 -17.50 12.23
CA VAL A 157 -14.72 -17.18 11.38
C VAL A 157 -16.00 -17.28 12.20
N ASP A 158 -16.73 -16.20 12.33
CA ASP A 158 -18.02 -16.20 12.99
C ASP A 158 -19.06 -16.95 12.13
N GLY A 159 -19.38 -18.18 12.52
CA GLY A 159 -20.59 -18.88 12.09
C GLY A 159 -20.49 -19.77 10.86
N TYR A 160 -19.37 -19.93 10.19
CA TYR A 160 -19.18 -20.91 9.12
C TYR A 160 -17.82 -21.60 9.20
N ASN A 161 -17.83 -22.94 9.35
CA ASN A 161 -16.65 -23.77 9.16
C ASN A 161 -16.26 -23.75 7.67
N SER A 162 -15.49 -22.78 7.23
CA SER A 162 -14.85 -22.86 5.93
C SER A 162 -13.64 -23.80 6.02
N LYS A 163 -13.92 -25.11 6.08
CA LYS A 163 -12.94 -26.12 5.68
C LYS A 163 -12.84 -26.05 4.16
N GLY A 164 -11.81 -25.45 3.67
CA GLY A 164 -11.52 -25.42 2.24
C GLY A 164 -11.68 -24.03 1.63
N ASN A 165 -10.60 -23.45 1.37
CA ASN A 165 -10.31 -22.12 0.89
C ASN A 165 -10.57 -21.96 -0.63
N SER A 166 -11.78 -22.13 -1.06
CA SER A 166 -12.21 -21.88 -2.44
C SER A 166 -13.53 -21.11 -2.47
N GLY A 167 -13.63 -20.09 -1.60
CA GLY A 167 -14.76 -19.17 -1.60
C GLY A 167 -14.31 -17.81 -2.11
N HIS A 168 -15.15 -17.17 -2.88
CA HIS A 168 -14.95 -15.79 -3.32
C HIS A 168 -15.03 -14.78 -2.17
N THR A 169 -15.22 -15.23 -0.93
CA THR A 169 -15.33 -14.35 0.24
C THR A 169 -14.81 -15.04 1.51
N ILE A 170 -13.98 -14.33 2.26
CA ILE A 170 -13.52 -14.71 3.60
C ILE A 170 -13.82 -13.55 4.54
N ARG A 171 -14.46 -13.85 5.68
CA ARG A 171 -14.65 -12.89 6.78
C ARG A 171 -14.26 -13.55 8.09
N GLY A 172 -13.47 -12.87 8.91
CA GLY A 172 -13.04 -13.42 10.19
C GLY A 172 -12.18 -12.47 11.00
N LYS A 173 -12.00 -12.84 12.26
CA LYS A 173 -11.14 -12.09 13.19
C LYS A 173 -9.76 -12.72 13.26
N PHE A 174 -8.75 -11.90 13.13
CA PHE A 174 -7.35 -12.24 13.33
C PHE A 174 -6.87 -11.64 14.66
N ASN A 175 -6.30 -12.46 15.53
CA ASN A 175 -5.82 -12.07 16.87
C ASN A 175 -6.85 -11.28 17.70
N GLY A 176 -8.07 -11.81 17.82
CA GLY A 176 -9.13 -11.20 18.62
C GLY A 176 -9.93 -10.10 17.92
N GLY A 177 -9.53 -9.72 16.69
CA GLY A 177 -10.19 -8.65 15.96
C GLY A 177 -9.63 -7.26 16.29
N GLY A 178 -10.12 -6.24 15.59
CA GLY A 178 -9.69 -4.85 15.67
C GLY A 178 -10.42 -4.04 14.62
N SER A 179 -9.79 -2.98 14.08
CA SER A 179 -10.35 -2.24 12.96
C SER A 179 -10.53 -3.13 11.73
N LEU A 180 -11.52 -2.82 10.92
CA LEU A 180 -11.84 -3.58 9.72
C LEU A 180 -10.81 -3.32 8.62
N LEU A 181 -10.25 -4.39 8.08
CA LEU A 181 -9.46 -4.36 6.85
C LEU A 181 -10.26 -5.07 5.74
N THR A 182 -10.78 -4.28 4.82
CA THR A 182 -11.49 -4.76 3.64
C THR A 182 -10.52 -4.92 2.48
N ILE A 183 -10.54 -6.09 1.84
CA ILE A 183 -9.74 -6.37 0.64
C ILE A 183 -10.69 -6.86 -0.45
N HIS A 184 -10.68 -6.18 -1.58
CA HIS A 184 -11.52 -6.53 -2.72
C HIS A 184 -10.73 -6.53 -4.02
N THR A 185 -10.94 -7.54 -4.84
CA THR A 185 -10.52 -7.55 -6.24
C THR A 185 -11.64 -8.14 -7.11
N SER A 186 -11.73 -7.74 -8.38
CA SER A 186 -12.70 -8.35 -9.30
C SER A 186 -12.13 -9.66 -9.84
N ASP A 187 -11.10 -9.61 -10.68
CA ASP A 187 -10.57 -10.79 -11.39
C ASP A 187 -9.22 -11.27 -10.82
N GLY A 188 -8.59 -10.46 -9.97
CA GLY A 188 -7.32 -10.78 -9.35
C GLY A 188 -7.40 -11.79 -8.20
N SER A 189 -6.28 -12.42 -7.89
CA SER A 189 -6.17 -13.29 -6.73
C SER A 189 -5.72 -12.54 -5.48
N VAL A 190 -6.25 -12.95 -4.32
CA VAL A 190 -5.84 -12.41 -3.02
C VAL A 190 -5.04 -13.46 -2.25
N ASN A 191 -3.85 -13.10 -1.80
CA ASN A 191 -2.99 -13.95 -0.97
C ASN A 191 -2.74 -13.30 0.39
N LEU A 192 -3.13 -13.99 1.47
CA LEU A 192 -2.95 -13.53 2.85
C LEU A 192 -2.00 -14.46 3.59
N ALA A 193 -0.95 -13.90 4.17
CA ALA A 193 0.04 -14.66 4.93
C ALA A 193 0.49 -13.92 6.19
N THR A 194 1.07 -14.67 7.12
CA THR A 194 1.86 -14.08 8.22
C THR A 194 3.28 -13.80 7.78
N LEU A 195 3.92 -12.85 8.45
CA LEU A 195 5.36 -12.64 8.39
C LEU A 195 6.11 -13.81 9.03
#